data_1762af47c45915ceb2e0c2bdfaec2901
#
_entry.id   1762af47c45915ceb2e0c2bdfaec2901
#
_cell.length_a   1.000
_cell.length_b   1.000
_cell.length_c   1.000
_cell.angle_alpha   90.00
_cell.angle_beta   90.00
_cell.angle_gamma   90.00
#
_symmetry.space_group_name_H-M   'P 1'
#
loop_
_entity.id
_entity.type
_entity.pdbx_description
1 polymer ?
#
loop_
_entity_poly.entity_id
_entity_poly.type
_entity_poly.pdbx_seq_one_letter_code
_entity_poly.pdbx_strand_id
1 'polypeptide(L)'
;MIAILIVASVISCKKITNPLDNMQLLIDYNIVKTTIDVHIRDAATGKLLDRETSKMAMITVSGSDAEAVVDVLGMAPKNNKFPVNQGIANMALSPKSQYIPDQNNVISFALGIELPGYLPTSKQVNINQAGRSFITLEVIPVNNPPSGVKVKQAAAAAQTGTNGKVVAPATVSVSGGDAAVHIPQGIVMRDAQGGLLTGNLNVTLVHFDLGNSAAQASFPGGMLPRVKKSDGSIQSGMFYSAGCVAVEITDDQGKQAATFSDGTLALTTAVSEGTFNPVSQTNITEGDIVPVWSMSGNSGLWNEEGFSTVNRENGILTLTTELPHLSYYSFNWFTGTLCEEGRPFRFTTDQPLEGSFLIKGKVYRQEDNCYLNTILMWATSGQLIPTSWVPQGVGVNIEWDMENSPFLQPSPGSQPTFVDEWCGSSPIPVELLINDGGGLTTLTVSVSLYCPDDPDVVIKPSFMAYYRNISNDGPVIPVEMVEGIATVSGIYLGDTYEIWMIYDGEEYTTEINVTQNEYSYMDVEIPADVCDEVFGGN
;
A
#
# COMPACT_ATOMS: atom_id res chain seq x y z
N MET A 1 -16.52 -72.83 -54.83
CA MET A 1 -15.46 -71.97 -55.39
C MET A 1 -15.87 -70.56 -55.13
N ILE A 2 -15.31 -69.97 -54.10
CA ILE A 2 -15.71 -68.68 -53.52
C ILE A 2 -14.92 -67.56 -54.23
N ALA A 3 -15.63 -66.68 -54.88
CA ALA A 3 -15.02 -65.44 -55.47
C ALA A 3 -14.97 -64.37 -54.39
N ILE A 4 -13.75 -63.99 -54.00
CA ILE A 4 -13.50 -62.88 -53.08
C ILE A 4 -13.51 -61.59 -53.88
N LEU A 5 -14.53 -60.75 -53.64
CA LEU A 5 -14.60 -59.39 -54.17
C LEU A 5 -13.76 -58.52 -53.22
N ILE A 6 -12.60 -58.06 -53.68
CA ILE A 6 -11.82 -57.02 -52.99
C ILE A 6 -12.44 -55.68 -53.37
N VAL A 7 -13.23 -55.14 -52.45
CA VAL A 7 -13.64 -53.73 -52.51
C VAL A 7 -12.48 -52.89 -51.96
N ALA A 8 -11.75 -52.27 -52.88
CA ALA A 8 -10.78 -51.25 -52.53
C ALA A 8 -11.55 -50.00 -52.03
N SER A 9 -11.72 -49.92 -50.71
CA SER A 9 -12.16 -48.67 -50.07
C SER A 9 -11.03 -47.63 -50.23
N VAL A 10 -11.21 -46.72 -51.15
CA VAL A 10 -10.45 -45.50 -51.21
C VAL A 10 -10.81 -44.73 -49.93
N ILE A 11 -10.00 -44.88 -48.90
CA ILE A 11 -10.03 -44.00 -47.75
C ILE A 11 -9.50 -42.66 -48.25
N SER A 12 -10.40 -41.80 -48.69
CA SER A 12 -10.15 -40.39 -48.83
C SER A 12 -9.76 -39.89 -47.45
N CYS A 13 -8.48 -39.66 -47.22
CA CYS A 13 -8.04 -38.81 -46.13
C CYS A 13 -8.67 -37.42 -46.37
N LYS A 14 -9.89 -37.24 -45.94
CA LYS A 14 -10.34 -35.88 -45.63
C LYS A 14 -9.35 -35.38 -44.58
N LYS A 15 -8.55 -34.42 -44.96
CA LYS A 15 -7.85 -33.54 -44.05
C LYS A 15 -8.88 -33.25 -42.96
N ILE A 16 -8.67 -33.75 -41.76
CA ILE A 16 -9.50 -33.37 -40.61
C ILE A 16 -9.20 -31.87 -40.51
N THR A 17 -10.12 -31.06 -41.00
CA THR A 17 -10.07 -29.61 -40.74
C THR A 17 -10.01 -29.49 -39.24
N ASN A 18 -8.92 -28.96 -38.73
CA ASN A 18 -8.78 -28.64 -37.34
C ASN A 18 -10.07 -27.89 -36.96
N PRO A 19 -10.86 -28.35 -35.97
CA PRO A 19 -12.08 -27.65 -35.61
C PRO A 19 -11.83 -26.23 -35.12
N LEU A 20 -10.55 -25.83 -34.94
CA LEU A 20 -10.09 -24.48 -34.63
C LEU A 20 -9.73 -23.67 -35.89
N ASP A 21 -9.70 -24.27 -37.09
CA ASP A 21 -9.54 -23.52 -38.34
C ASP A 21 -10.71 -22.52 -38.48
N ASN A 22 -10.42 -21.23 -38.42
CA ASN A 22 -11.35 -20.09 -38.37
C ASN A 22 -12.04 -19.85 -36.99
N MET A 23 -11.60 -20.42 -35.91
CA MET A 23 -11.96 -19.95 -34.57
C MET A 23 -11.01 -18.84 -34.14
N GLN A 24 -11.56 -17.64 -33.87
CA GLN A 24 -10.87 -16.65 -33.06
C GLN A 24 -10.81 -17.18 -31.64
N LEU A 25 -9.65 -17.65 -31.20
CA LEU A 25 -9.44 -18.05 -29.82
C LEU A 25 -9.32 -16.79 -28.97
N LEU A 26 -10.39 -16.40 -28.30
CA LEU A 26 -10.36 -15.39 -27.26
C LEU A 26 -9.71 -16.01 -26.03
N ILE A 27 -8.43 -15.75 -25.83
CA ILE A 27 -7.76 -16.15 -24.59
C ILE A 27 -7.93 -15.00 -23.60
N ASP A 28 -8.76 -15.25 -22.60
CA ASP A 28 -8.88 -14.34 -21.45
C ASP A 28 -7.64 -14.51 -20.57
N TYR A 29 -6.66 -13.61 -20.71
CA TYR A 29 -5.49 -13.55 -19.85
C TYR A 29 -5.79 -13.03 -18.45
N ASN A 30 -7.04 -12.73 -18.11
CA ASN A 30 -7.44 -12.35 -16.78
C ASN A 30 -7.45 -13.57 -15.84
N ILE A 31 -6.28 -14.20 -15.70
CA ILE A 31 -6.07 -15.37 -14.83
C ILE A 31 -6.35 -14.99 -13.38
N VAL A 32 -6.03 -13.76 -13.01
CA VAL A 32 -6.20 -13.22 -11.66
C VAL A 32 -7.43 -12.31 -11.60
N LYS A 33 -8.35 -12.61 -10.68
CA LYS A 33 -9.60 -11.86 -10.51
C LYS A 33 -9.53 -10.79 -9.42
N THR A 34 -8.45 -10.80 -8.63
CA THR A 34 -8.22 -9.84 -7.56
C THR A 34 -6.84 -9.26 -7.73
N THR A 35 -6.78 -8.01 -8.17
CA THR A 35 -5.54 -7.25 -8.36
C THR A 35 -5.30 -6.28 -7.22
N ILE A 36 -4.03 -6.02 -6.92
CA ILE A 36 -3.60 -5.18 -5.82
C ILE A 36 -2.55 -4.21 -6.35
N ASP A 37 -2.91 -2.94 -6.41
CA ASP A 37 -2.01 -1.86 -6.79
C ASP A 37 -1.48 -1.17 -5.53
N VAL A 38 -0.19 -1.32 -5.27
CA VAL A 38 0.46 -0.71 -4.10
C VAL A 38 1.13 0.58 -4.53
N HIS A 39 0.62 1.70 -4.05
CA HIS A 39 1.14 3.03 -4.31
C HIS A 39 2.12 3.41 -3.20
N ILE A 40 3.40 3.51 -3.52
CA ILE A 40 4.46 3.90 -2.60
C ILE A 40 4.70 5.40 -2.77
N ARG A 41 4.43 6.15 -1.70
CA ARG A 41 4.54 7.62 -1.71
C ARG A 41 5.64 8.08 -0.77
N ASP A 42 6.38 9.08 -1.20
CA ASP A 42 7.28 9.83 -0.33
C ASP A 42 6.43 10.70 0.61
N ALA A 43 6.53 10.44 1.91
CA ALA A 43 5.70 11.07 2.93
C ALA A 43 5.94 12.60 3.05
N ALA A 44 7.11 13.10 2.66
CA ALA A 44 7.42 14.54 2.72
C ALA A 44 6.78 15.31 1.57
N THR A 45 6.65 14.68 0.39
CA THR A 45 6.10 15.32 -0.80
C THR A 45 4.67 14.91 -1.13
N GLY A 46 4.21 13.76 -0.59
CA GLY A 46 2.94 13.14 -0.92
C GLY A 46 2.87 12.53 -2.33
N LYS A 47 3.96 12.63 -3.11
CA LYS A 47 4.03 12.09 -4.48
C LYS A 47 4.46 10.64 -4.50
N LEU A 48 4.11 9.90 -5.55
CA LEU A 48 4.68 8.58 -5.82
C LEU A 48 6.21 8.67 -5.91
N LEU A 49 6.91 7.60 -5.52
CA LEU A 49 8.37 7.54 -5.71
C LEU A 49 8.70 7.71 -7.19
N ASP A 50 9.73 8.49 -7.45
CA ASP A 50 10.24 8.67 -8.81
C ASP A 50 10.84 7.36 -9.38
N ARG A 51 11.07 7.34 -10.69
CA ARG A 51 11.58 6.16 -11.40
C ARG A 51 12.92 5.66 -10.85
N GLU A 52 13.86 6.57 -10.53
CA GLU A 52 15.20 6.16 -10.07
C GLU A 52 15.17 5.61 -8.64
N THR A 53 14.41 6.23 -7.75
CA THR A 53 14.19 5.75 -6.39
C THR A 53 13.46 4.40 -6.41
N SER A 54 12.48 4.24 -7.28
CA SER A 54 11.69 3.00 -7.42
C SER A 54 12.55 1.79 -7.82
N LYS A 55 13.57 1.96 -8.65
CA LYS A 55 14.49 0.86 -9.05
C LYS A 55 15.20 0.19 -7.88
N MET A 56 15.37 0.91 -6.76
CA MET A 56 15.98 0.40 -5.54
C MET A 56 14.97 -0.21 -4.57
N ALA A 57 13.68 -0.05 -4.84
CA ALA A 57 12.61 -0.43 -3.95
C ALA A 57 12.07 -1.82 -4.28
N MET A 58 11.85 -2.62 -3.25
CA MET A 58 11.18 -3.92 -3.34
C MET A 58 10.14 -4.03 -2.24
N ILE A 59 8.93 -4.40 -2.59
CA ILE A 59 7.90 -4.76 -1.62
C ILE A 59 8.10 -6.22 -1.21
N THR A 60 8.22 -6.45 0.09
CA THR A 60 8.24 -7.81 0.67
C THR A 60 6.86 -8.15 1.19
N VAL A 61 6.35 -9.33 0.84
CA VAL A 61 5.08 -9.85 1.36
C VAL A 61 5.37 -10.88 2.44
N SER A 62 4.69 -10.75 3.58
CA SER A 62 4.83 -11.65 4.73
C SER A 62 3.47 -11.90 5.41
N GLY A 63 3.41 -12.78 6.39
CA GLY A 63 2.17 -13.11 7.12
C GLY A 63 1.57 -14.46 6.74
N SER A 64 0.38 -14.76 7.28
CA SER A 64 -0.25 -16.09 7.16
C SER A 64 -0.58 -16.47 5.73
N ASP A 65 -1.02 -15.49 4.93
CA ASP A 65 -1.48 -15.72 3.55
C ASP A 65 -0.53 -15.09 2.51
N ALA A 66 0.75 -14.91 2.88
CA ALA A 66 1.75 -14.35 1.97
C ALA A 66 1.88 -15.14 0.66
N GLU A 67 1.70 -16.46 0.71
CA GLU A 67 1.72 -17.35 -0.47
C GLU A 67 0.50 -17.19 -1.39
N ALA A 68 -0.55 -16.50 -0.92
CA ALA A 68 -1.69 -16.13 -1.77
C ALA A 68 -1.34 -15.00 -2.74
N VAL A 69 -0.31 -14.20 -2.43
CA VAL A 69 0.06 -13.03 -3.23
C VAL A 69 1.01 -13.45 -4.34
N VAL A 70 0.61 -13.17 -5.56
CA VAL A 70 1.30 -13.52 -6.80
C VAL A 70 1.49 -12.27 -7.65
N ASP A 71 2.27 -12.35 -8.71
CA ASP A 71 2.32 -11.31 -9.73
C ASP A 71 1.02 -11.28 -10.58
N VAL A 72 0.91 -10.32 -11.47
CA VAL A 72 -0.28 -10.16 -12.33
C VAL A 72 -0.44 -11.30 -13.35
N LEU A 73 0.57 -12.14 -13.53
CA LEU A 73 0.53 -13.34 -14.37
C LEU A 73 0.14 -14.60 -13.55
N GLY A 74 -0.10 -14.46 -12.25
CA GLY A 74 -0.45 -15.55 -11.36
C GLY A 74 0.74 -16.38 -10.88
N MET A 75 1.98 -15.90 -11.08
CA MET A 75 3.20 -16.58 -10.68
C MET A 75 3.68 -16.12 -9.30
N ALA A 76 4.23 -17.04 -8.54
CA ALA A 76 4.82 -16.70 -7.24
C ALA A 76 6.11 -15.90 -7.42
N PRO A 77 6.24 -14.73 -6.79
CA PRO A 77 7.43 -13.91 -6.90
C PRO A 77 8.63 -14.54 -6.21
N LYS A 78 9.82 -14.25 -6.70
CA LYS A 78 11.06 -14.75 -6.08
C LYS A 78 11.22 -14.17 -4.67
N ASN A 79 11.33 -15.04 -3.67
CA ASN A 79 11.49 -14.65 -2.26
C ASN A 79 10.38 -13.74 -1.71
N ASN A 80 9.16 -13.85 -2.22
CA ASN A 80 8.02 -12.99 -1.87
C ASN A 80 8.32 -11.48 -2.03
N LYS A 81 9.10 -11.12 -3.05
CA LYS A 81 9.50 -9.74 -3.33
C LYS A 81 8.96 -9.28 -4.68
N PHE A 82 8.38 -8.10 -4.69
CA PHE A 82 7.82 -7.45 -5.88
C PHE A 82 8.60 -6.18 -6.21
N PRO A 83 8.99 -5.96 -7.47
CA PRO A 83 9.63 -4.73 -7.90
C PRO A 83 8.65 -3.55 -7.83
N VAL A 84 9.22 -2.36 -7.64
CA VAL A 84 8.49 -1.09 -7.69
C VAL A 84 8.89 -0.35 -8.96
N ASN A 85 7.90 0.14 -9.70
CA ASN A 85 8.12 0.92 -10.90
C ASN A 85 7.34 2.23 -10.79
N GLN A 86 8.02 3.37 -10.89
CA GLN A 86 7.41 4.71 -10.76
C GLN A 86 6.48 4.85 -9.53
N GLY A 87 6.91 4.29 -8.39
CA GLY A 87 6.15 4.32 -7.14
C GLY A 87 5.01 3.32 -7.06
N ILE A 88 4.88 2.37 -8.00
CA ILE A 88 3.80 1.39 -8.02
C ILE A 88 4.36 -0.03 -8.03
N ALA A 89 3.79 -0.90 -7.23
CA ALA A 89 4.00 -2.35 -7.31
C ALA A 89 2.68 -3.04 -7.61
N ASN A 90 2.67 -3.87 -8.66
CA ASN A 90 1.50 -4.62 -9.09
C ASN A 90 1.55 -6.04 -8.56
N MET A 91 0.48 -6.44 -7.94
CA MET A 91 0.30 -7.76 -7.34
C MET A 91 -1.11 -8.26 -7.64
N ALA A 92 -1.34 -9.53 -7.35
CA ALA A 92 -2.65 -10.14 -7.43
C ALA A 92 -2.81 -11.24 -6.37
N LEU A 93 -4.03 -11.70 -6.16
CA LEU A 93 -4.27 -12.93 -5.43
C LEU A 93 -4.28 -14.12 -6.39
N SER A 94 -3.66 -15.20 -5.97
CA SER A 94 -3.62 -16.46 -6.69
C SER A 94 -5.03 -16.93 -7.04
N PRO A 95 -5.28 -17.42 -8.27
CA PRO A 95 -6.60 -17.89 -8.71
C PRO A 95 -7.02 -19.21 -8.07
N LYS A 96 -6.20 -19.81 -7.20
CA LYS A 96 -6.54 -21.02 -6.46
C LYS A 96 -7.76 -20.76 -5.57
N SER A 97 -8.69 -21.71 -5.52
CA SER A 97 -9.98 -21.55 -4.82
C SER A 97 -9.87 -21.14 -3.35
N GLN A 98 -8.82 -21.57 -2.66
CA GLN A 98 -8.57 -21.23 -1.26
C GLN A 98 -8.16 -19.76 -1.04
N TYR A 99 -7.77 -19.05 -2.11
CA TYR A 99 -7.34 -17.64 -2.08
C TYR A 99 -8.32 -16.69 -2.77
N ILE A 100 -9.52 -17.18 -3.08
CA ILE A 100 -10.61 -16.32 -3.55
C ILE A 100 -11.19 -15.62 -2.32
N PRO A 101 -11.05 -14.29 -2.21
CA PRO A 101 -11.53 -13.57 -1.04
C PRO A 101 -13.04 -13.43 -1.06
N ASP A 102 -13.66 -13.67 0.09
CA ASP A 102 -15.05 -13.36 0.39
C ASP A 102 -15.20 -13.05 1.89
N GLN A 103 -16.43 -12.78 2.35
CA GLN A 103 -16.72 -12.46 3.75
C GLN A 103 -16.31 -13.55 4.75
N ASN A 104 -16.26 -14.80 4.33
CA ASN A 104 -15.86 -15.94 5.16
C ASN A 104 -14.39 -16.34 4.95
N ASN A 105 -13.74 -15.79 3.93
CA ASN A 105 -12.37 -16.08 3.55
C ASN A 105 -11.58 -14.79 3.33
N VAL A 106 -11.19 -14.17 4.44
CA VAL A 106 -10.37 -12.94 4.41
C VAL A 106 -8.92 -13.32 4.19
N ILE A 107 -8.33 -12.82 3.12
CA ILE A 107 -6.91 -12.99 2.81
C ILE A 107 -6.10 -11.90 3.51
N SER A 108 -5.22 -12.29 4.45
CA SER A 108 -4.49 -11.36 5.33
C SER A 108 -2.98 -11.53 5.18
N PHE A 109 -2.29 -10.47 4.83
CA PHE A 109 -0.83 -10.44 4.70
C PHE A 109 -0.28 -9.06 5.08
N ALA A 110 1.03 -8.96 5.21
CA ALA A 110 1.73 -7.68 5.44
C ALA A 110 2.56 -7.31 4.21
N LEU A 111 2.54 -6.05 3.85
CA LEU A 111 3.45 -5.42 2.89
C LEU A 111 4.53 -4.68 3.68
N GLY A 112 5.79 -4.96 3.38
CA GLY A 112 6.93 -4.27 3.98
C GLY A 112 7.84 -3.69 2.90
N ILE A 113 8.46 -2.55 3.18
CA ILE A 113 9.46 -1.93 2.31
C ILE A 113 10.64 -1.43 3.13
N GLU A 114 11.83 -1.77 2.65
CA GLU A 114 13.10 -1.22 3.12
C GLU A 114 13.79 -0.55 1.93
N LEU A 115 14.05 0.74 2.04
CA LEU A 115 14.60 1.55 0.96
C LEU A 115 15.73 2.42 1.49
N PRO A 116 16.90 2.45 0.85
CA PRO A 116 18.04 3.28 1.29
C PRO A 116 17.64 4.77 1.39
N GLY A 117 17.94 5.39 2.53
CA GLY A 117 17.60 6.80 2.81
C GLY A 117 16.18 7.03 3.34
N TYR A 118 15.39 5.97 3.52
CA TYR A 118 14.04 6.00 4.10
C TYR A 118 13.97 5.12 5.34
N LEU A 119 13.01 5.39 6.20
CA LEU A 119 12.70 4.51 7.33
C LEU A 119 11.97 3.26 6.81
N PRO A 120 12.29 2.05 7.33
CA PRO A 120 11.53 0.84 7.03
C PRO A 120 10.07 1.03 7.44
N THR A 121 9.14 0.61 6.60
CA THR A 121 7.71 0.66 6.94
C THR A 121 7.01 -0.61 6.52
N SER A 122 5.88 -0.90 7.18
CA SER A 122 5.02 -2.01 6.81
C SER A 122 3.56 -1.72 7.12
N LYS A 123 2.66 -2.42 6.42
CA LYS A 123 1.21 -2.28 6.58
C LYS A 123 0.53 -3.64 6.46
N GLN A 124 -0.41 -3.93 7.35
CA GLN A 124 -1.31 -5.07 7.22
C GLN A 124 -2.38 -4.80 6.18
N VAL A 125 -2.66 -5.80 5.37
CA VAL A 125 -3.67 -5.77 4.31
C VAL A 125 -4.64 -6.92 4.55
N ASN A 126 -5.94 -6.62 4.48
CA ASN A 126 -7.01 -7.61 4.57
C ASN A 126 -7.91 -7.44 3.35
N ILE A 127 -8.08 -8.50 2.57
CA ILE A 127 -8.93 -8.51 1.38
C ILE A 127 -10.05 -9.51 1.61
N ASN A 128 -11.29 -9.03 1.63
CA ASN A 128 -12.50 -9.80 1.89
C ASN A 128 -13.48 -9.83 0.70
N GLN A 129 -13.06 -9.31 -0.45
CA GLN A 129 -13.85 -9.33 -1.69
C GLN A 129 -12.94 -9.37 -2.91
N ALA A 130 -13.39 -10.05 -3.97
CA ALA A 130 -12.72 -10.05 -5.25
C ALA A 130 -12.82 -8.67 -5.94
N GLY A 131 -11.88 -8.40 -6.85
CA GLY A 131 -11.81 -7.17 -7.62
C GLY A 131 -10.50 -6.43 -7.39
N ARG A 132 -10.50 -5.13 -7.70
CA ARG A 132 -9.30 -4.30 -7.59
C ARG A 132 -9.19 -3.66 -6.23
N SER A 133 -8.00 -3.74 -5.64
CA SER A 133 -7.64 -3.10 -4.38
C SER A 133 -6.48 -2.15 -4.58
N PHE A 134 -6.57 -0.96 -3.98
CA PHE A 134 -5.49 0.02 -3.95
C PHE A 134 -4.97 0.16 -2.53
N ILE A 135 -3.66 0.05 -2.36
CA ILE A 135 -2.99 0.17 -1.06
C ILE A 135 -1.99 1.31 -1.15
N THR A 136 -1.98 2.19 -0.17
CA THR A 136 -0.96 3.23 -0.06
C THR A 136 0.03 2.88 1.05
N LEU A 137 1.33 2.94 0.74
CA LEU A 137 2.44 2.89 1.68
C LEU A 137 3.16 4.25 1.65
N GLU A 138 3.22 4.91 2.80
CA GLU A 138 4.01 6.14 2.97
C GLU A 138 5.41 5.75 3.46
N VAL A 139 6.44 6.15 2.70
CA VAL A 139 7.85 5.98 3.09
C VAL A 139 8.43 7.31 3.55
N ILE A 140 9.11 7.32 4.68
CA ILE A 140 9.60 8.54 5.33
C ILE A 140 11.07 8.76 4.98
N PRO A 141 11.43 9.80 4.23
CA PRO A 141 12.83 10.12 3.97
C PRO A 141 13.52 10.59 5.26
N VAL A 142 14.65 9.96 5.59
CA VAL A 142 15.40 10.23 6.83
C VAL A 142 15.94 11.65 6.88
N ASN A 143 16.41 12.18 5.73
CA ASN A 143 17.06 13.49 5.64
C ASN A 143 16.07 14.66 5.49
N ASN A 144 14.86 14.39 5.06
CA ASN A 144 13.81 15.40 4.87
C ASN A 144 12.45 14.82 5.29
N PRO A 145 12.25 14.50 6.56
CA PRO A 145 11.00 13.89 7.02
C PRO A 145 9.81 14.86 6.86
N PRO A 146 8.58 14.33 6.78
CA PRO A 146 7.38 15.16 6.71
C PRO A 146 7.21 16.00 7.97
N SER A 147 6.36 17.03 7.89
CA SER A 147 6.02 17.86 9.04
C SER A 147 5.53 17.00 10.21
N GLY A 148 5.97 17.31 11.43
CA GLY A 148 5.65 16.55 12.63
C GLY A 148 6.50 15.28 12.84
N VAL A 149 7.36 14.90 11.90
CA VAL A 149 8.32 13.81 12.11
C VAL A 149 9.71 14.39 12.33
N LYS A 150 10.37 14.02 13.43
CA LYS A 150 11.72 14.46 13.77
C LYS A 150 12.66 13.27 13.76
N VAL A 151 13.74 13.37 13.00
CA VAL A 151 14.77 12.32 12.91
C VAL A 151 16.08 12.84 13.51
N LYS A 152 16.68 12.07 14.40
CA LYS A 152 18.01 12.29 14.94
C LYS A 152 18.90 11.09 14.59
N GLN A 153 19.90 11.33 13.77
CA GLN A 153 20.99 10.39 13.58
C GLN A 153 22.19 10.84 14.42
N ALA A 154 22.65 9.99 15.33
CA ALA A 154 23.80 10.23 16.19
C ALA A 154 24.87 9.18 15.91
N ALA A 155 25.90 9.57 15.15
CA ALA A 155 27.06 8.72 14.91
C ALA A 155 27.90 8.61 16.19
N ALA A 156 28.43 7.41 16.46
CA ALA A 156 29.24 7.11 17.64
C ALA A 156 28.59 7.59 18.98
N ALA A 157 27.24 7.45 19.06
CA ALA A 157 26.49 7.88 20.24
C ALA A 157 26.91 7.16 21.53
N ALA A 158 27.33 5.89 21.41
CA ALA A 158 27.90 5.09 22.47
C ALA A 158 29.04 4.23 21.92
N GLN A 159 29.80 3.59 22.79
CA GLN A 159 30.89 2.68 22.39
C GLN A 159 30.81 1.39 23.21
N THR A 160 31.12 0.26 22.55
CA THR A 160 31.25 -1.03 23.22
C THR A 160 32.72 -1.41 23.44
N GLY A 161 32.96 -2.09 24.54
CA GLY A 161 34.28 -2.75 24.80
C GLY A 161 34.43 -4.05 24.00
N THR A 162 35.59 -4.69 24.13
CA THR A 162 35.90 -5.97 23.46
C THR A 162 34.98 -7.12 23.85
N ASN A 163 34.26 -7.00 24.97
CA ASN A 163 33.28 -7.96 25.45
C ASN A 163 31.83 -7.62 24.99
N GLY A 164 31.64 -6.63 24.11
CA GLY A 164 30.36 -6.17 23.62
C GLY A 164 29.55 -5.33 24.60
N LYS A 165 30.09 -5.01 25.80
CA LYS A 165 29.42 -4.17 26.79
C LYS A 165 29.61 -2.69 26.50
N VAL A 166 28.52 -1.91 26.59
CA VAL A 166 28.59 -0.45 26.50
C VAL A 166 29.46 0.11 27.63
N VAL A 167 30.51 0.88 27.29
CA VAL A 167 31.53 1.34 28.24
C VAL A 167 31.11 2.53 29.09
N ALA A 168 30.20 3.39 28.59
CA ALA A 168 29.65 4.54 29.31
C ALA A 168 28.19 4.77 28.90
N PRO A 169 27.35 5.29 29.82
CA PRO A 169 25.98 5.58 29.47
C PRO A 169 25.90 6.69 28.42
N ALA A 170 24.87 6.63 27.57
CA ALA A 170 24.62 7.65 26.56
C ALA A 170 23.12 7.99 26.49
N THR A 171 22.84 9.22 26.08
CA THR A 171 21.45 9.65 25.80
C THR A 171 21.42 10.33 24.45
N VAL A 172 20.52 9.89 23.58
CA VAL A 172 20.24 10.52 22.29
C VAL A 172 18.85 11.10 22.33
N SER A 173 18.73 12.38 21.95
CA SER A 173 17.43 13.09 21.92
C SER A 173 17.22 13.72 20.56
N VAL A 174 15.96 13.77 20.10
CA VAL A 174 15.58 14.59 18.94
C VAL A 174 15.64 16.08 19.27
N SER A 175 15.63 16.92 18.25
CA SER A 175 15.60 18.39 18.44
C SER A 175 14.37 18.83 19.25
N GLY A 176 14.57 19.67 20.25
CA GLY A 176 13.50 20.12 21.14
C GLY A 176 13.25 19.21 22.35
N GLY A 177 13.85 17.99 22.38
CA GLY A 177 13.72 17.06 23.51
C GLY A 177 12.42 16.28 23.55
N ASP A 178 11.64 16.27 22.44
CA ASP A 178 10.33 15.60 22.41
C ASP A 178 10.45 14.08 22.52
N ALA A 179 11.60 13.49 22.20
CA ALA A 179 11.90 12.09 22.51
C ALA A 179 13.37 11.91 22.85
N ALA A 180 13.65 10.96 23.73
CA ALA A 180 15.01 10.58 24.12
C ALA A 180 15.11 9.08 24.37
N VAL A 181 16.22 8.47 23.95
CA VAL A 181 16.60 7.10 24.32
C VAL A 181 17.84 7.13 25.19
N HIS A 182 17.78 6.47 26.34
CA HIS A 182 18.90 6.30 27.25
C HIS A 182 19.47 4.89 27.12
N ILE A 183 20.77 4.81 26.86
CA ILE A 183 21.55 3.58 26.74
C ILE A 183 22.38 3.44 28.01
N PRO A 184 22.11 2.47 28.91
CA PRO A 184 22.87 2.34 30.14
C PRO A 184 24.25 1.74 29.91
N GLN A 185 25.18 2.03 30.81
CA GLN A 185 26.47 1.35 30.85
C GLN A 185 26.29 -0.14 31.13
N GLY A 186 27.08 -0.98 30.47
CA GLY A 186 27.12 -2.41 30.72
C GLY A 186 26.14 -3.26 29.91
N ILE A 187 25.15 -2.64 29.26
CA ILE A 187 24.24 -3.36 28.38
C ILE A 187 24.99 -4.02 27.20
N VAL A 188 24.56 -5.20 26.81
CA VAL A 188 25.09 -5.94 25.65
C VAL A 188 24.03 -5.99 24.57
N MET A 189 24.38 -5.64 23.35
CA MET A 189 23.50 -5.65 22.17
C MET A 189 23.91 -6.74 21.20
N ARG A 190 22.91 -7.44 20.63
CA ARG A 190 23.12 -8.51 19.64
C ARG A 190 22.25 -8.29 18.43
N ASP A 191 22.77 -8.70 17.25
CA ASP A 191 22.03 -8.76 16.02
C ASP A 191 20.99 -9.92 16.03
N ALA A 192 20.18 -10.03 14.98
CA ALA A 192 19.15 -11.07 14.84
C ALA A 192 19.74 -12.50 14.77
N GLN A 193 21.04 -12.66 14.46
CA GLN A 193 21.77 -13.92 14.44
C GLN A 193 22.47 -14.21 15.76
N GLY A 194 22.33 -13.35 16.76
CA GLY A 194 22.94 -13.46 18.09
C GLY A 194 24.38 -12.96 18.15
N GLY A 195 24.92 -12.36 17.08
CA GLY A 195 26.24 -11.75 17.03
C GLY A 195 26.31 -10.47 17.85
N LEU A 196 27.43 -10.22 18.52
CA LEU A 196 27.64 -8.99 19.29
C LEU A 196 27.77 -7.78 18.36
N LEU A 197 27.18 -6.66 18.76
CA LEU A 197 27.53 -5.36 18.21
C LEU A 197 28.83 -4.88 18.86
N THR A 198 29.76 -4.37 18.06
CA THR A 198 31.09 -3.99 18.52
C THR A 198 31.54 -2.66 17.92
N GLY A 199 32.36 -1.92 18.66
CA GLY A 199 32.88 -0.61 18.22
C GLY A 199 31.94 0.54 18.59
N ASN A 200 31.82 1.53 17.71
CA ASN A 200 30.91 2.63 17.92
C ASN A 200 29.48 2.21 17.58
N LEU A 201 28.55 2.68 18.37
CA LEU A 201 27.12 2.51 18.14
C LEU A 201 26.53 3.78 17.53
N ASN A 202 25.91 3.65 16.39
CA ASN A 202 25.17 4.72 15.72
C ASN A 202 23.69 4.55 16.07
N VAL A 203 23.03 5.64 16.45
CA VAL A 203 21.63 5.63 16.89
C VAL A 203 20.80 6.50 15.95
N THR A 204 19.75 5.92 15.38
CA THR A 204 18.68 6.66 14.72
C THR A 204 17.47 6.68 15.64
N LEU A 205 17.04 7.87 16.05
CA LEU A 205 15.86 8.11 16.87
C LEU A 205 14.86 8.94 16.06
N VAL A 206 13.63 8.45 15.96
CA VAL A 206 12.56 9.11 15.22
C VAL A 206 11.39 9.37 16.15
N HIS A 207 10.90 10.59 16.17
CA HIS A 207 9.71 10.99 16.93
C HIS A 207 8.60 11.42 15.96
N PHE A 208 7.37 10.96 16.22
CA PHE A 208 6.16 11.33 15.50
C PHE A 208 5.31 12.21 16.41
N ASP A 209 5.17 13.49 16.08
CA ASP A 209 4.21 14.39 16.69
C ASP A 209 2.81 14.09 16.12
N LEU A 210 2.05 13.29 16.82
CA LEU A 210 0.73 12.85 16.38
C LEU A 210 -0.38 13.91 16.58
N GLY A 211 -0.04 15.12 16.99
CA GLY A 211 -0.87 16.31 16.80
C GLY A 211 -0.82 16.86 15.37
N ASN A 212 0.09 16.36 14.52
CA ASN A 212 0.29 16.81 13.13
C ASN A 212 -0.23 15.77 12.14
N SER A 213 -1.12 16.18 11.22
CA SER A 213 -1.77 15.27 10.25
C SER A 213 -0.78 14.58 9.29
N ALA A 214 0.34 15.22 8.93
CA ALA A 214 1.34 14.59 8.08
C ALA A 214 2.12 13.50 8.83
N ALA A 215 2.40 13.69 10.14
CA ALA A 215 2.98 12.64 10.98
C ALA A 215 1.99 11.49 11.20
N GLN A 216 0.69 11.78 11.39
CA GLN A 216 -0.36 10.76 11.48
C GLN A 216 -0.48 9.95 10.19
N ALA A 217 -0.44 10.60 9.02
CA ALA A 217 -0.47 9.92 7.72
C ALA A 217 0.74 9.00 7.50
N SER A 218 1.88 9.37 8.08
CA SER A 218 3.13 8.60 8.01
C SER A 218 3.29 7.59 9.15
N PHE A 219 2.28 7.45 10.02
CA PHE A 219 2.33 6.55 11.17
C PHE A 219 2.51 5.09 10.69
N PRO A 220 3.53 4.39 11.17
CA PRO A 220 3.80 3.02 10.75
C PRO A 220 2.62 2.09 11.02
N GLY A 221 2.22 1.31 10.03
CA GLY A 221 1.06 0.42 10.11
C GLY A 221 -0.31 1.12 10.03
N GLY A 222 -0.36 2.47 10.09
CA GLY A 222 -1.59 3.27 10.04
C GLY A 222 -2.37 3.31 11.36
N MET A 223 -3.37 4.20 11.43
CA MET A 223 -4.18 4.42 12.64
C MET A 223 -5.34 3.43 12.79
N LEU A 224 -5.55 2.56 11.81
CA LEU A 224 -6.49 1.43 11.84
C LEU A 224 -5.68 0.11 11.86
N PRO A 225 -4.97 -0.19 12.96
CA PRO A 225 -4.03 -1.28 12.99
C PRO A 225 -4.69 -2.64 13.19
N ARG A 226 -3.92 -3.67 12.88
CA ARG A 226 -4.07 -5.00 13.43
C ARG A 226 -3.12 -5.17 14.60
N VAL A 227 -3.63 -5.61 15.74
CA VAL A 227 -2.85 -5.73 16.97
C VAL A 227 -2.88 -7.15 17.51
N LYS A 228 -1.79 -7.56 18.13
CA LYS A 228 -1.71 -8.78 18.94
C LYS A 228 -1.70 -8.38 20.41
N LYS A 229 -2.73 -8.81 21.13
CA LYS A 229 -2.86 -8.57 22.57
C LYS A 229 -1.93 -9.49 23.37
N SER A 230 -1.71 -9.14 24.63
CA SER A 230 -0.90 -9.92 25.57
C SER A 230 -1.44 -11.35 25.79
N ASP A 231 -2.74 -11.59 25.59
CA ASP A 231 -3.34 -12.92 25.63
C ASP A 231 -3.14 -13.75 24.33
N GLY A 232 -2.45 -13.16 23.34
CA GLY A 232 -2.18 -13.76 22.03
C GLY A 232 -3.28 -13.57 20.99
N SER A 233 -4.43 -12.99 21.36
CA SER A 233 -5.51 -12.69 20.41
C SER A 233 -5.09 -11.61 19.41
N ILE A 234 -5.56 -11.72 18.16
CA ILE A 234 -5.32 -10.73 17.11
C ILE A 234 -6.64 -10.03 16.83
N GLN A 235 -6.61 -8.69 16.84
CA GLN A 235 -7.77 -7.84 16.68
C GLN A 235 -7.46 -6.70 15.70
N SER A 236 -8.46 -6.24 14.97
CA SER A 236 -8.43 -5.01 14.17
C SER A 236 -9.24 -3.93 14.87
N GLY A 237 -8.78 -2.69 14.80
CA GLY A 237 -9.47 -1.58 15.47
C GLY A 237 -8.80 -0.24 15.19
N MET A 238 -8.94 0.71 16.10
CA MET A 238 -8.41 2.06 15.98
C MET A 238 -7.45 2.38 17.11
N PHE A 239 -6.43 3.19 16.79
CA PHE A 239 -5.60 3.84 17.77
C PHE A 239 -6.08 5.27 18.07
N TYR A 240 -6.06 5.61 19.38
CA TYR A 240 -6.00 6.97 19.88
C TYR A 240 -4.59 7.15 20.42
N SER A 241 -3.80 7.97 19.77
CA SER A 241 -2.36 7.98 20.01
C SER A 241 -1.89 9.14 20.85
N ALA A 242 -1.07 8.82 21.86
CA ALA A 242 -0.36 9.78 22.69
C ALA A 242 1.10 9.99 22.24
N GLY A 243 1.62 9.20 21.31
CA GLY A 243 2.96 9.36 20.78
C GLY A 243 3.49 8.10 20.09
N CYS A 244 4.48 8.29 19.22
CA CYS A 244 5.19 7.19 18.57
C CYS A 244 6.67 7.55 18.39
N VAL A 245 7.53 6.57 18.64
CA VAL A 245 8.98 6.71 18.54
C VAL A 245 9.56 5.45 17.89
N ALA A 246 10.50 5.62 16.96
CA ALA A 246 11.30 4.53 16.43
C ALA A 246 12.74 4.65 16.94
N VAL A 247 13.35 3.53 17.29
CA VAL A 247 14.76 3.46 17.70
C VAL A 247 15.45 2.38 16.88
N GLU A 248 16.51 2.78 16.22
CA GLU A 248 17.43 1.89 15.51
C GLU A 248 18.85 2.11 16.04
N ILE A 249 19.59 1.03 16.28
CA ILE A 249 21.00 1.08 16.70
C ILE A 249 21.79 0.15 15.80
N THR A 250 22.87 0.67 15.21
CA THR A 250 23.81 -0.11 14.39
C THR A 250 25.23 0.06 14.89
N ASP A 251 26.10 -0.92 14.63
CA ASP A 251 27.54 -0.79 14.85
C ASP A 251 28.28 -0.20 13.64
N ASP A 252 29.59 -0.04 13.75
CA ASP A 252 30.46 0.47 12.67
C ASP A 252 30.48 -0.42 11.42
N GLN A 253 30.00 -1.67 11.51
CA GLN A 253 29.90 -2.61 10.40
C GLN A 253 28.49 -2.63 9.78
N GLY A 254 27.57 -1.81 10.30
CA GLY A 254 26.19 -1.76 9.87
C GLY A 254 25.32 -2.91 10.41
N LYS A 255 25.80 -3.69 11.40
CA LYS A 255 24.98 -4.68 12.08
C LYS A 255 23.94 -3.99 12.94
N GLN A 256 22.69 -4.36 12.76
CA GLN A 256 21.54 -3.79 13.50
C GLN A 256 21.30 -4.59 14.79
N ALA A 257 21.13 -3.88 15.91
CA ALA A 257 20.75 -4.49 17.17
C ALA A 257 19.31 -5.03 17.10
N ALA A 258 19.13 -6.25 17.60
CA ALA A 258 17.81 -6.90 17.68
C ALA A 258 17.42 -7.24 19.12
N THR A 259 18.40 -7.63 19.96
CA THR A 259 18.15 -8.05 21.34
C THR A 259 19.16 -7.46 22.31
N PHE A 260 18.78 -7.41 23.59
CA PHE A 260 19.61 -6.89 24.67
C PHE A 260 19.78 -7.90 25.77
N SER A 261 20.90 -7.80 26.51
CA SER A 261 21.13 -8.48 27.77
C SER A 261 21.91 -7.57 28.74
N ASP A 262 21.87 -7.89 30.02
CA ASP A 262 22.50 -7.11 31.11
C ASP A 262 21.92 -5.68 31.26
N GLY A 263 20.65 -5.47 30.86
CA GLY A 263 19.93 -4.21 30.99
C GLY A 263 18.87 -4.00 29.91
N THR A 264 18.15 -2.89 30.01
CA THR A 264 17.16 -2.41 29.04
C THR A 264 17.49 -0.98 28.65
N LEU A 265 17.00 -0.53 27.49
CA LEU A 265 17.02 0.88 27.12
C LEU A 265 15.79 1.58 27.71
N ALA A 266 15.93 2.82 28.14
CA ALA A 266 14.78 3.64 28.52
C ALA A 266 14.42 4.61 27.40
N LEU A 267 13.17 4.59 26.97
CA LEU A 267 12.60 5.50 25.97
C LEU A 267 11.65 6.47 26.67
N THR A 268 11.85 7.77 26.46
CA THR A 268 10.93 8.82 26.94
C THR A 268 10.43 9.62 25.74
N THR A 269 9.14 9.94 25.72
CA THR A 269 8.52 10.82 24.73
C THR A 269 7.64 11.87 25.40
N ALA A 270 7.65 13.09 24.86
CA ALA A 270 6.72 14.14 25.22
C ALA A 270 5.33 13.84 24.65
N VAL A 271 4.30 14.30 25.36
CA VAL A 271 2.90 14.16 24.96
C VAL A 271 2.25 15.54 24.93
N SER A 272 1.49 15.82 23.87
CA SER A 272 0.71 17.06 23.79
C SER A 272 -0.42 17.09 24.82
N GLU A 273 -0.59 18.19 25.54
CA GLU A 273 -1.72 18.38 26.48
C GLU A 273 -3.10 18.35 25.76
N GLY A 274 -3.13 18.55 24.43
CA GLY A 274 -4.33 18.44 23.61
C GLY A 274 -4.69 17.01 23.19
N THR A 275 -3.88 16.01 23.56
CA THR A 275 -4.13 14.61 23.18
C THR A 275 -5.42 14.10 23.82
N PHE A 276 -6.36 13.60 22.99
CA PHE A 276 -7.63 13.06 23.47
C PHE A 276 -7.44 11.67 24.10
N ASN A 277 -7.93 11.52 25.35
CA ASN A 277 -7.97 10.25 26.06
C ASN A 277 -9.38 9.64 25.93
N PRO A 278 -9.57 8.54 25.15
CA PRO A 278 -10.88 7.96 24.90
C PRO A 278 -11.49 7.29 26.14
N VAL A 279 -10.69 7.02 27.18
CA VAL A 279 -11.17 6.39 28.43
C VAL A 279 -11.86 7.43 29.32
N SER A 280 -11.26 8.60 29.49
CA SER A 280 -11.83 9.69 30.28
C SER A 280 -12.73 10.61 29.49
N GLN A 281 -12.73 10.53 28.14
CA GLN A 281 -13.43 11.43 27.22
C GLN A 281 -13.00 12.91 27.39
N THR A 282 -11.74 13.12 27.76
CA THR A 282 -11.12 14.44 27.98
C THR A 282 -9.71 14.45 27.41
N ASN A 283 -9.02 15.57 27.49
CA ASN A 283 -7.61 15.62 27.18
C ASN A 283 -6.80 14.82 28.22
N ILE A 284 -5.66 14.28 27.78
CA ILE A 284 -4.71 13.53 28.61
C ILE A 284 -4.20 14.39 29.77
N THR A 285 -4.04 13.75 30.94
CA THR A 285 -3.55 14.39 32.16
C THR A 285 -2.48 13.53 32.85
N GLU A 286 -1.71 14.15 33.74
CA GLU A 286 -0.78 13.44 34.60
C GLU A 286 -1.49 12.35 35.40
N GLY A 287 -0.91 11.15 35.45
CA GLY A 287 -1.47 9.96 36.07
C GLY A 287 -2.29 9.06 35.15
N ASP A 288 -2.63 9.50 33.93
CA ASP A 288 -3.30 8.66 32.94
C ASP A 288 -2.41 7.46 32.55
N ILE A 289 -3.05 6.32 32.32
CA ILE A 289 -2.37 5.09 31.90
C ILE A 289 -2.57 4.90 30.41
N VAL A 290 -1.47 4.75 29.69
CA VAL A 290 -1.46 4.57 28.25
C VAL A 290 -0.81 3.22 27.90
N PRO A 291 -1.48 2.34 27.15
CA PRO A 291 -0.88 1.10 26.66
C PRO A 291 0.32 1.37 25.73
N VAL A 292 1.33 0.51 25.84
CA VAL A 292 2.54 0.54 25.03
C VAL A 292 2.50 -0.59 24.01
N TRP A 293 2.81 -0.27 22.78
CA TRP A 293 2.82 -1.19 21.64
C TRP A 293 4.16 -1.15 20.94
N SER A 294 4.57 -2.29 20.39
CA SER A 294 5.72 -2.38 19.51
C SER A 294 5.36 -2.96 18.14
N MET A 295 6.07 -2.55 17.10
CA MET A 295 5.93 -3.11 15.77
C MET A 295 7.31 -3.23 15.10
N SER A 296 7.70 -4.44 14.70
CA SER A 296 8.88 -4.62 13.86
C SER A 296 8.66 -4.05 12.45
N GLY A 297 9.68 -3.48 11.86
CA GLY A 297 9.58 -2.78 10.56
C GLY A 297 8.95 -3.58 9.41
N ASN A 298 8.87 -4.92 9.53
CA ASN A 298 8.43 -5.81 8.45
C ASN A 298 7.10 -6.51 8.72
N SER A 299 6.51 -6.39 9.94
CA SER A 299 5.34 -7.19 10.31
C SER A 299 4.01 -6.48 10.06
N GLY A 300 3.98 -5.15 10.12
CA GLY A 300 2.74 -4.38 10.14
C GLY A 300 1.80 -4.70 11.30
N LEU A 301 2.19 -5.62 12.20
CA LEU A 301 1.41 -6.08 13.35
C LEU A 301 1.96 -5.44 14.62
N TRP A 302 1.13 -4.73 15.35
CA TRP A 302 1.47 -4.14 16.64
C TRP A 302 1.27 -5.16 17.75
N ASN A 303 2.27 -5.32 18.63
CA ASN A 303 2.23 -6.21 19.80
C ASN A 303 2.08 -5.38 21.07
N GLU A 304 1.20 -5.80 21.98
CA GLU A 304 1.01 -5.16 23.29
C GLU A 304 2.20 -5.50 24.20
N GLU A 305 2.92 -4.46 24.66
CA GLU A 305 4.12 -4.61 25.49
C GLU A 305 3.87 -4.29 26.98
N GLY A 306 2.77 -3.61 27.29
CA GLY A 306 2.44 -3.20 28.64
C GLY A 306 1.82 -1.81 28.70
N PHE A 307 2.18 -1.04 29.75
CA PHE A 307 1.57 0.26 30.02
C PHE A 307 2.64 1.26 30.47
N SER A 308 2.40 2.52 30.18
CA SER A 308 3.15 3.66 30.72
C SER A 308 2.20 4.63 31.40
N THR A 309 2.68 5.27 32.48
CA THR A 309 1.93 6.31 33.17
C THR A 309 2.42 7.68 32.69
N VAL A 310 1.48 8.58 32.44
CA VAL A 310 1.78 9.97 32.11
C VAL A 310 2.36 10.68 33.32
N ASN A 311 3.55 11.22 33.18
CA ASN A 311 4.21 12.02 34.22
C ASN A 311 4.35 13.47 33.73
N ARG A 312 4.59 14.40 34.67
CA ARG A 312 4.90 15.77 34.34
C ARG A 312 6.34 16.09 34.71
N GLU A 313 7.19 16.31 33.71
CA GLU A 313 8.60 16.65 33.90
C GLU A 313 8.87 18.05 33.35
N ASN A 314 9.38 18.95 34.16
CA ASN A 314 9.64 20.36 33.80
C ASN A 314 8.46 21.07 33.12
N GLY A 315 7.22 20.73 33.54
CA GLY A 315 5.99 21.28 33.00
C GLY A 315 5.47 20.60 31.73
N ILE A 316 6.17 19.61 31.16
CA ILE A 316 5.80 18.86 29.96
C ILE A 316 5.27 17.48 30.37
N LEU A 317 4.17 17.03 29.77
CA LEU A 317 3.69 15.66 29.93
C LEU A 317 4.62 14.71 29.18
N THR A 318 5.00 13.61 29.83
CA THR A 318 5.91 12.60 29.28
C THR A 318 5.40 11.20 29.54
N LEU A 319 5.76 10.28 28.64
CA LEU A 319 5.61 8.83 28.79
C LEU A 319 6.98 8.19 28.73
N THR A 320 7.27 7.26 29.64
CA THR A 320 8.54 6.53 29.67
C THR A 320 8.29 5.04 29.70
N THR A 321 9.02 4.29 28.87
CA THR A 321 8.97 2.82 28.85
C THR A 321 10.37 2.22 28.72
N GLU A 322 10.53 1.01 29.22
CA GLU A 322 11.72 0.21 28.97
C GLU A 322 11.55 -0.59 27.67
N LEU A 323 12.61 -0.61 26.87
CA LEU A 323 12.62 -1.30 25.57
C LEU A 323 13.26 -2.68 25.73
N PRO A 324 12.50 -3.79 25.55
CA PRO A 324 13.07 -5.13 25.53
C PRO A 324 13.78 -5.47 24.23
N HIS A 325 13.47 -4.77 23.13
CA HIS A 325 14.04 -4.92 21.79
C HIS A 325 13.96 -3.60 21.02
N LEU A 326 14.59 -3.50 19.85
CA LEU A 326 14.45 -2.33 18.97
C LEU A 326 13.28 -2.49 18.00
N SER A 327 12.49 -1.44 17.85
CA SER A 327 11.24 -1.44 17.09
C SER A 327 10.69 -0.03 16.93
N TYR A 328 9.56 0.09 16.25
CA TYR A 328 8.64 1.19 16.50
C TYR A 328 7.95 0.96 17.83
N TYR A 329 7.86 1.98 18.66
CA TYR A 329 7.10 1.99 19.90
C TYR A 329 6.04 3.06 19.84
N SER A 330 4.81 2.69 20.21
CA SER A 330 3.70 3.62 20.22
C SER A 330 2.91 3.53 21.51
N PHE A 331 2.44 4.67 21.98
CA PHE A 331 1.67 4.85 23.21
C PHE A 331 0.23 5.14 22.80
N ASN A 332 -0.62 4.11 22.75
CA ASN A 332 -1.95 4.21 22.17
C ASN A 332 -2.99 3.50 23.01
N TRP A 333 -4.15 4.10 23.16
CA TRP A 333 -5.35 3.36 23.49
C TRP A 333 -5.86 2.67 22.22
N PHE A 334 -6.04 1.38 22.30
CA PHE A 334 -6.66 0.59 21.25
C PHE A 334 -8.14 0.40 21.56
N THR A 335 -9.01 0.89 20.71
CA THR A 335 -10.46 0.89 20.93
C THR A 335 -11.21 0.50 19.68
N GLY A 336 -12.46 0.10 19.91
CA GLY A 336 -13.42 -0.15 18.84
C GLY A 336 -13.14 -1.40 18.04
N THR A 337 -14.09 -1.70 17.20
CA THR A 337 -14.00 -2.72 16.15
C THR A 337 -14.07 -2.02 14.80
N LEU A 338 -13.56 -2.69 13.77
CA LEU A 338 -13.83 -2.31 12.39
C LEU A 338 -14.98 -3.16 11.90
N CYS A 339 -15.90 -2.59 11.14
CA CYS A 339 -16.84 -3.40 10.40
C CYS A 339 -16.19 -3.91 9.10
N GLU A 340 -16.38 -5.20 8.84
CA GLU A 340 -15.87 -5.86 7.65
C GLU A 340 -16.56 -5.33 6.39
N GLU A 341 -17.81 -4.88 6.52
CA GLU A 341 -18.60 -4.23 5.48
C GLU A 341 -19.03 -2.83 5.93
N GLY A 342 -18.61 -1.83 5.18
CA GLY A 342 -19.04 -0.45 5.34
C GLY A 342 -20.14 -0.08 4.34
N ARG A 343 -20.79 1.05 4.60
CA ARG A 343 -21.73 1.67 3.67
C ARG A 343 -21.00 2.01 2.37
N PRO A 344 -21.50 1.56 1.20
CA PRO A 344 -20.87 1.84 -0.07
C PRO A 344 -20.96 3.33 -0.43
N PHE A 345 -19.96 3.83 -1.15
CA PHE A 345 -20.08 5.15 -1.78
C PHE A 345 -20.87 5.07 -3.09
N ARG A 346 -21.59 6.15 -3.38
CA ARG A 346 -22.17 6.41 -4.70
C ARG A 346 -21.72 7.78 -5.16
N PHE A 347 -20.78 7.78 -6.12
CA PHE A 347 -20.33 9.01 -6.78
C PHE A 347 -21.27 9.33 -7.94
N THR A 348 -21.69 10.59 -8.02
CA THR A 348 -22.49 11.11 -9.13
C THR A 348 -21.84 12.36 -9.69
N THR A 349 -21.92 12.54 -11.00
CA THR A 349 -21.39 13.71 -11.71
C THR A 349 -22.54 14.57 -12.24
N ASP A 350 -22.32 15.88 -12.32
CA ASP A 350 -23.30 16.87 -12.83
C ASP A 350 -23.58 16.69 -14.34
N GLN A 351 -22.66 16.04 -15.07
CA GLN A 351 -22.81 15.68 -16.47
C GLN A 351 -22.47 14.19 -16.65
N PRO A 352 -22.95 13.53 -17.71
CA PRO A 352 -22.58 12.16 -18.03
C PRO A 352 -21.05 12.02 -18.16
N LEU A 353 -20.48 11.06 -17.44
CA LEU A 353 -19.07 10.69 -17.52
C LEU A 353 -18.98 9.21 -17.82
N GLU A 354 -18.41 8.89 -18.98
CA GLU A 354 -18.14 7.51 -19.39
C GLU A 354 -16.80 7.03 -18.79
N GLY A 355 -16.73 5.73 -18.52
CA GLY A 355 -15.54 5.12 -17.94
C GLY A 355 -15.43 5.28 -16.44
N SER A 356 -14.29 4.85 -15.92
CA SER A 356 -13.98 4.88 -14.50
C SER A 356 -12.92 5.93 -14.20
N PHE A 357 -12.90 6.40 -12.96
CA PHE A 357 -11.95 7.40 -12.47
C PHE A 357 -11.45 7.01 -11.09
N LEU A 358 -10.23 7.41 -10.77
CA LEU A 358 -9.61 7.15 -9.49
C LEU A 358 -9.84 8.33 -8.54
N ILE A 359 -10.41 8.03 -7.39
CA ILE A 359 -10.68 9.01 -6.33
C ILE A 359 -9.85 8.68 -5.09
N LYS A 360 -9.25 9.70 -4.50
CA LYS A 360 -8.53 9.62 -3.23
C LYS A 360 -9.31 10.39 -2.16
N GLY A 361 -9.50 9.77 -0.99
CA GLY A 361 -10.11 10.40 0.16
C GLY A 361 -9.23 10.27 1.41
N LYS A 362 -9.02 11.36 2.13
CA LYS A 362 -8.39 11.35 3.45
C LYS A 362 -9.49 11.28 4.51
N VAL A 363 -9.40 10.28 5.37
CA VAL A 363 -10.39 9.99 6.40
C VAL A 363 -9.89 10.50 7.74
N TYR A 364 -10.70 11.33 8.40
CA TYR A 364 -10.41 11.89 9.72
C TYR A 364 -11.51 11.50 10.70
N ARG A 365 -11.15 11.15 11.92
CA ARG A 365 -12.09 10.93 13.02
C ARG A 365 -12.67 12.26 13.48
N GLN A 366 -13.99 12.34 13.68
CA GLN A 366 -14.66 13.62 14.03
C GLN A 366 -14.31 14.13 15.42
N GLU A 367 -14.11 13.24 16.38
CA GLU A 367 -13.91 13.61 17.80
C GLU A 367 -12.65 14.47 18.04
N ASP A 368 -11.54 14.13 17.38
CA ASP A 368 -10.23 14.73 17.61
C ASP A 368 -9.54 15.19 16.31
N ASN A 369 -10.25 15.10 15.19
CA ASN A 369 -9.72 15.38 13.85
C ASN A 369 -8.46 14.59 13.51
N CYS A 370 -8.29 13.40 14.11
CA CYS A 370 -7.17 12.52 13.85
C CYS A 370 -7.31 11.88 12.47
N TYR A 371 -6.26 11.97 11.65
CA TYR A 371 -6.20 11.24 10.40
C TYR A 371 -6.19 9.74 10.67
N LEU A 372 -7.07 8.99 10.04
CA LEU A 372 -7.20 7.54 10.21
C LEU A 372 -6.58 6.76 9.05
N ASN A 373 -6.90 7.14 7.82
CA ASN A 373 -6.46 6.41 6.63
C ASN A 373 -6.64 7.27 5.36
N THR A 374 -5.96 6.86 4.29
CA THR A 374 -6.31 7.27 2.93
C THR A 374 -7.03 6.11 2.25
N ILE A 375 -8.19 6.40 1.69
CA ILE A 375 -8.90 5.50 0.79
C ILE A 375 -8.60 5.90 -0.65
N LEU A 376 -8.39 4.92 -1.50
CA LEU A 376 -8.19 5.08 -2.94
C LEU A 376 -9.17 4.14 -3.63
N MET A 377 -10.03 4.69 -4.50
CA MET A 377 -11.17 3.97 -5.05
C MET A 377 -11.25 4.17 -6.55
N TRP A 378 -11.52 3.07 -7.25
CA TRP A 378 -11.89 3.08 -8.66
C TRP A 378 -13.41 3.22 -8.76
N ALA A 379 -13.87 4.33 -9.28
CA ALA A 379 -15.28 4.69 -9.28
C ALA A 379 -15.81 4.85 -10.71
N THR A 380 -17.06 4.47 -10.89
CA THR A 380 -17.85 4.77 -12.10
C THR A 380 -19.06 5.56 -11.65
N SER A 381 -19.42 6.61 -12.40
CA SER A 381 -20.55 7.48 -12.05
C SER A 381 -21.85 6.67 -11.88
N GLY A 382 -22.55 6.89 -10.75
CA GLY A 382 -23.80 6.23 -10.40
C GLY A 382 -23.69 4.83 -9.81
N GLN A 383 -22.56 4.16 -9.92
CA GLN A 383 -22.34 2.82 -9.35
C GLN A 383 -22.07 2.86 -7.85
N LEU A 384 -22.36 1.75 -7.17
CA LEU A 384 -22.00 1.55 -5.76
C LEU A 384 -20.59 1.01 -5.66
N ILE A 385 -19.75 1.71 -4.89
CA ILE A 385 -18.38 1.30 -4.60
C ILE A 385 -18.35 0.77 -3.17
N PRO A 386 -18.16 -0.53 -2.96
CA PRO A 386 -18.15 -1.13 -1.64
C PRO A 386 -16.97 -0.62 -0.80
N THR A 387 -17.16 -0.59 0.51
CA THR A 387 -16.11 -0.28 1.48
C THR A 387 -15.98 -1.40 2.50
N SER A 388 -14.79 -1.60 3.04
CA SER A 388 -14.51 -2.63 4.03
C SER A 388 -13.48 -2.14 5.05
N TRP A 389 -13.47 -2.78 6.21
CA TRP A 389 -12.54 -2.49 7.31
C TRP A 389 -12.62 -1.02 7.75
N VAL A 390 -13.83 -0.51 7.85
CA VAL A 390 -14.11 0.89 8.21
C VAL A 390 -14.39 1.03 9.70
N PRO A 391 -14.13 2.22 10.30
CA PRO A 391 -14.39 2.48 11.71
C PRO A 391 -15.86 2.21 12.08
N GLN A 392 -16.08 1.57 13.23
CA GLN A 392 -17.38 1.32 13.81
C GLN A 392 -17.59 2.18 15.04
N GLY A 393 -18.76 2.80 15.17
CA GLY A 393 -19.18 3.55 16.36
C GLY A 393 -18.50 4.91 16.51
N VAL A 394 -17.86 5.43 15.47
CA VAL A 394 -17.27 6.77 15.45
C VAL A 394 -17.61 7.48 14.14
N GLY A 395 -17.90 8.77 14.22
CA GLY A 395 -18.09 9.61 13.05
C GLY A 395 -16.76 9.91 12.36
N VAL A 396 -16.80 10.04 11.03
CA VAL A 396 -15.65 10.41 10.22
C VAL A 396 -15.97 11.55 9.26
N ASN A 397 -14.93 12.32 8.92
CA ASN A 397 -14.93 13.30 7.85
C ASN A 397 -14.05 12.79 6.74
N ILE A 398 -14.50 12.87 5.49
CA ILE A 398 -13.72 12.44 4.33
C ILE A 398 -13.46 13.65 3.46
N GLU A 399 -12.18 14.00 3.33
CA GLU A 399 -11.70 15.04 2.43
C GLU A 399 -11.30 14.39 1.10
N TRP A 400 -12.04 14.71 0.05
CA TRP A 400 -11.77 14.17 -1.29
C TRP A 400 -10.68 14.96 -1.98
N ASP A 401 -9.73 14.24 -2.56
CA ASP A 401 -8.59 14.76 -3.31
C ASP A 401 -8.67 14.25 -4.76
N MET A 402 -8.83 15.17 -5.70
CA MET A 402 -8.96 14.86 -7.13
C MET A 402 -7.60 14.83 -7.86
N GLU A 403 -6.49 14.62 -7.15
CA GLU A 403 -5.14 14.53 -7.74
C GLU A 403 -5.09 13.58 -8.94
N ASN A 404 -5.75 12.40 -8.82
CA ASN A 404 -5.76 11.39 -9.87
C ASN A 404 -6.89 11.55 -10.89
N SER A 405 -7.75 12.54 -10.71
CA SER A 405 -8.85 12.88 -11.62
C SER A 405 -9.03 14.40 -11.65
N PRO A 406 -8.02 15.15 -12.19
CA PRO A 406 -7.96 16.61 -12.07
C PRO A 406 -9.11 17.34 -12.80
N PHE A 407 -9.83 16.63 -13.67
CA PHE A 407 -11.04 17.14 -14.32
C PHE A 407 -12.30 17.07 -13.45
N LEU A 408 -12.21 16.51 -12.23
CA LEU A 408 -13.30 16.44 -11.27
C LEU A 408 -13.00 17.32 -10.07
N GLN A 409 -14.07 17.84 -9.46
CA GLN A 409 -14.02 18.51 -8.17
C GLN A 409 -15.26 18.16 -7.34
N PRO A 410 -15.17 18.08 -6.01
CA PRO A 410 -16.34 17.91 -5.17
C PRO A 410 -17.32 19.07 -5.35
N SER A 411 -18.63 18.78 -5.34
CA SER A 411 -19.65 19.82 -5.37
C SER A 411 -19.55 20.71 -4.12
N PRO A 412 -19.75 22.03 -4.24
CA PRO A 412 -19.81 22.92 -3.08
C PRO A 412 -20.81 22.41 -2.03
N GLY A 413 -20.35 22.21 -0.79
CA GLY A 413 -21.15 21.68 0.31
C GLY A 413 -21.14 20.15 0.46
N SER A 414 -20.54 19.41 -0.49
CA SER A 414 -20.30 17.96 -0.34
C SER A 414 -18.91 17.64 0.20
N GLN A 415 -18.09 18.64 0.46
CA GLN A 415 -16.72 18.53 0.93
C GLN A 415 -16.52 19.31 2.26
N PRO A 416 -16.04 18.67 3.34
CA PRO A 416 -15.85 17.22 3.47
C PRO A 416 -17.17 16.43 3.51
N THR A 417 -17.12 15.15 3.18
CA THR A 417 -18.25 14.24 3.36
C THR A 417 -18.30 13.79 4.81
N PHE A 418 -19.39 14.11 5.51
CA PHE A 418 -19.61 13.72 6.91
C PHE A 418 -20.33 12.38 6.97
N VAL A 419 -19.79 11.45 7.74
CA VAL A 419 -20.34 10.11 7.95
C VAL A 419 -20.40 9.83 9.44
N ASP A 420 -21.58 9.92 10.06
CA ASP A 420 -21.75 9.70 11.50
C ASP A 420 -21.52 8.23 11.89
N GLU A 421 -21.94 7.30 11.03
CA GLU A 421 -21.73 5.87 11.17
C GLU A 421 -21.42 5.27 9.79
N TRP A 422 -20.26 4.67 9.66
CA TRP A 422 -19.84 4.11 8.38
C TRP A 422 -20.27 2.65 8.20
N CYS A 423 -20.57 1.94 9.28
CA CYS A 423 -21.11 0.58 9.20
C CYS A 423 -22.55 0.58 8.68
N GLY A 424 -22.89 -0.40 7.87
CA GLY A 424 -24.24 -0.55 7.34
C GLY A 424 -24.29 -0.65 5.81
N SER A 425 -25.52 -0.60 5.26
CA SER A 425 -25.75 -0.88 3.84
C SER A 425 -26.27 0.31 3.02
N SER A 426 -26.71 1.40 3.67
CA SER A 426 -27.23 2.56 2.94
C SER A 426 -26.10 3.33 2.27
N PRO A 427 -26.19 3.67 0.97
CA PRO A 427 -25.14 4.37 0.26
C PRO A 427 -24.81 5.75 0.86
N ILE A 428 -23.54 6.12 0.80
CA ILE A 428 -23.04 7.47 1.09
C ILE A 428 -22.95 8.21 -0.24
N PRO A 429 -23.80 9.22 -0.49
CA PRO A 429 -23.75 9.98 -1.73
C PRO A 429 -22.56 10.95 -1.73
N VAL A 430 -21.87 11.05 -2.87
CA VAL A 430 -20.82 12.04 -3.12
C VAL A 430 -21.07 12.67 -4.48
N GLU A 431 -21.31 13.97 -4.50
CA GLU A 431 -21.56 14.72 -5.72
C GLU A 431 -20.27 15.37 -6.22
N LEU A 432 -19.97 15.16 -7.50
CA LEU A 432 -18.79 15.69 -8.19
C LEU A 432 -19.24 16.59 -9.34
N LEU A 433 -18.46 17.62 -9.59
CA LEU A 433 -18.61 18.49 -10.75
C LEU A 433 -17.49 18.21 -11.75
N ILE A 434 -17.84 18.20 -13.02
CA ILE A 434 -16.85 18.13 -14.10
C ILE A 434 -16.32 19.54 -14.36
N ASN A 435 -15.03 19.72 -14.15
CA ASN A 435 -14.31 20.95 -14.43
C ASN A 435 -13.52 20.76 -15.73
N ASP A 436 -14.20 20.89 -16.85
CA ASP A 436 -13.63 20.52 -18.15
C ASP A 436 -12.76 21.60 -18.80
N GLY A 437 -12.79 22.84 -18.30
CA GLY A 437 -12.00 23.94 -18.91
C GLY A 437 -12.18 24.09 -20.45
N GLY A 438 -13.02 23.24 -21.05
CA GLY A 438 -13.24 23.11 -22.49
C GLY A 438 -12.17 22.25 -23.20
N GLY A 439 -12.53 21.05 -23.64
CA GLY A 439 -11.67 20.19 -24.46
C GLY A 439 -11.40 18.78 -23.90
N LEU A 440 -12.07 18.42 -22.81
CA LEU A 440 -12.05 17.04 -22.33
C LEU A 440 -12.70 16.11 -23.33
N THR A 441 -12.09 14.95 -23.53
CA THR A 441 -12.63 13.84 -24.31
C THR A 441 -12.45 12.53 -23.56
N THR A 442 -13.16 11.53 -24.03
CA THR A 442 -12.93 10.13 -23.63
C THR A 442 -12.13 9.47 -24.73
N LEU A 443 -11.01 8.84 -24.35
CA LEU A 443 -10.14 8.11 -25.25
C LEU A 443 -10.47 6.63 -25.16
N THR A 444 -10.76 5.99 -26.29
CA THR A 444 -10.89 4.54 -26.42
C THR A 444 -9.68 3.97 -27.13
N VAL A 445 -9.01 3.01 -26.49
CA VAL A 445 -7.87 2.28 -27.05
C VAL A 445 -8.28 0.82 -27.21
N SER A 446 -8.16 0.29 -28.42
CA SER A 446 -8.40 -1.12 -28.73
C SER A 446 -7.08 -1.79 -29.14
N VAL A 447 -6.79 -2.94 -28.55
CA VAL A 447 -5.57 -3.72 -28.81
C VAL A 447 -5.94 -5.16 -29.13
N SER A 448 -5.37 -5.69 -30.21
CA SER A 448 -5.42 -7.12 -30.54
C SER A 448 -4.01 -7.58 -30.87
N LEU A 449 -3.63 -8.71 -30.30
CA LEU A 449 -2.33 -9.33 -30.47
C LEU A 449 -2.49 -10.60 -31.30
N TYR A 450 -1.47 -10.99 -32.08
CA TYR A 450 -1.45 -12.25 -32.80
C TYR A 450 -0.08 -12.90 -32.79
N CYS A 451 -0.05 -14.20 -32.96
CA CYS A 451 1.18 -14.97 -33.10
C CYS A 451 1.62 -15.00 -34.56
N PRO A 452 2.90 -14.71 -34.90
CA PRO A 452 3.39 -14.69 -36.28
C PRO A 452 3.19 -16.01 -37.02
N ASP A 453 3.39 -17.13 -36.32
CA ASP A 453 3.29 -18.48 -36.88
C ASP A 453 1.86 -19.02 -36.86
N ASP A 454 0.92 -18.35 -36.21
CA ASP A 454 -0.51 -18.67 -36.21
C ASP A 454 -1.38 -17.40 -36.15
N PRO A 455 -1.52 -16.68 -37.27
CA PRO A 455 -2.24 -15.42 -37.33
C PRO A 455 -3.76 -15.53 -37.06
N ASP A 456 -4.31 -16.75 -37.07
CA ASP A 456 -5.71 -16.98 -36.77
C ASP A 456 -5.97 -16.97 -35.23
N VAL A 457 -4.90 -17.03 -34.42
CA VAL A 457 -4.98 -16.88 -32.96
C VAL A 457 -4.89 -15.40 -32.61
N VAL A 458 -6.03 -14.81 -32.27
CA VAL A 458 -6.14 -13.41 -31.84
C VAL A 458 -6.33 -13.34 -30.34
N ILE A 459 -5.44 -12.62 -29.68
CA ILE A 459 -5.46 -12.40 -28.24
C ILE A 459 -5.96 -10.98 -27.97
N LYS A 460 -6.96 -10.87 -27.10
CA LYS A 460 -7.44 -9.60 -26.56
C LYS A 460 -6.95 -9.48 -25.12
N PRO A 461 -5.90 -8.69 -24.85
CA PRO A 461 -5.27 -8.68 -23.54
C PRO A 461 -6.14 -7.96 -22.50
N SER A 462 -6.05 -8.43 -21.25
CA SER A 462 -6.57 -7.72 -20.08
C SER A 462 -5.40 -7.46 -19.14
N PHE A 463 -5.09 -6.18 -18.89
CA PHE A 463 -3.97 -5.79 -18.03
C PHE A 463 -4.18 -4.38 -17.45
N MET A 464 -3.34 -4.03 -16.46
CA MET A 464 -3.22 -2.66 -15.98
C MET A 464 -2.15 -1.92 -16.75
N ALA A 465 -2.49 -0.75 -17.25
CA ALA A 465 -1.56 0.26 -17.70
C ALA A 465 -1.66 1.51 -16.82
N TYR A 466 -0.70 2.37 -17.00
CA TYR A 466 -0.66 3.68 -16.33
C TYR A 466 -0.41 4.74 -17.36
N TYR A 467 -0.96 5.91 -17.14
CA TYR A 467 -0.66 7.05 -17.99
C TYR A 467 -0.47 8.31 -17.15
N ARG A 468 0.23 9.27 -17.71
CA ARG A 468 0.30 10.64 -17.20
C ARG A 468 0.36 11.63 -18.34
N ASN A 469 -0.20 12.78 -18.16
CA ASN A 469 -0.06 13.89 -19.09
C ASN A 469 1.31 14.53 -18.89
N ILE A 470 2.20 14.40 -19.89
CA ILE A 470 3.54 14.98 -19.84
C ILE A 470 3.60 16.41 -20.37
N SER A 471 2.53 16.90 -21.01
CA SER A 471 2.43 18.30 -21.43
C SER A 471 2.29 19.27 -20.24
N ASN A 472 1.75 18.80 -19.11
CA ASN A 472 1.49 19.62 -17.91
C ASN A 472 2.01 19.02 -16.60
N ASP A 473 2.90 18.00 -16.66
CA ASP A 473 3.41 17.24 -15.49
C ASP A 473 2.26 16.68 -14.62
N GLY A 474 1.26 16.10 -15.29
CA GLY A 474 0.08 15.54 -14.63
C GLY A 474 0.39 14.33 -13.75
N PRO A 475 -0.55 13.94 -12.88
CA PRO A 475 -0.41 12.78 -12.02
C PRO A 475 -0.39 11.47 -12.81
N VAL A 476 0.14 10.44 -12.17
CA VAL A 476 0.04 9.05 -12.67
C VAL A 476 -1.35 8.52 -12.41
N ILE A 477 -2.01 8.06 -13.46
CA ILE A 477 -3.37 7.54 -13.41
C ILE A 477 -3.37 6.10 -13.94
N PRO A 478 -3.88 5.13 -13.18
CA PRO A 478 -4.06 3.77 -13.66
C PRO A 478 -5.20 3.72 -14.69
N VAL A 479 -5.11 2.79 -15.63
CA VAL A 479 -6.16 2.45 -16.56
C VAL A 479 -6.22 0.94 -16.75
N GLU A 480 -7.43 0.40 -16.79
CA GLU A 480 -7.66 -1.01 -17.06
C GLU A 480 -7.98 -1.23 -18.54
N MET A 481 -7.24 -2.13 -19.14
CA MET A 481 -7.63 -2.74 -20.41
C MET A 481 -8.35 -4.05 -20.12
N VAL A 482 -9.55 -4.21 -20.63
CA VAL A 482 -10.36 -5.42 -20.48
C VAL A 482 -10.70 -5.94 -21.86
N GLU A 483 -10.38 -7.20 -22.13
CA GLU A 483 -10.61 -7.84 -23.42
C GLU A 483 -10.13 -6.98 -24.62
N GLY A 484 -8.94 -6.39 -24.47
CA GLY A 484 -8.31 -5.54 -25.49
C GLY A 484 -8.89 -4.14 -25.61
N ILE A 485 -9.77 -3.70 -24.72
CA ILE A 485 -10.38 -2.36 -24.76
C ILE A 485 -10.09 -1.60 -23.47
N ALA A 486 -9.57 -0.38 -23.60
CA ALA A 486 -9.45 0.57 -22.50
C ALA A 486 -10.22 1.85 -22.84
N THR A 487 -10.97 2.36 -21.87
CA THR A 487 -11.68 3.65 -21.96
C THR A 487 -11.17 4.59 -20.89
N VAL A 488 -10.61 5.71 -21.32
CA VAL A 488 -9.96 6.69 -20.45
C VAL A 488 -10.70 8.02 -20.55
N SER A 489 -11.27 8.47 -19.44
CA SER A 489 -11.93 9.78 -19.35
C SER A 489 -10.96 10.86 -18.91
N GLY A 490 -11.28 12.12 -19.20
CA GLY A 490 -10.48 13.26 -18.75
C GLY A 490 -9.20 13.49 -19.56
N ILE A 491 -9.22 13.14 -20.82
CA ILE A 491 -8.11 13.33 -21.78
C ILE A 491 -8.29 14.65 -22.52
N TYR A 492 -7.22 15.43 -22.69
CA TYR A 492 -7.21 16.65 -23.48
C TYR A 492 -6.65 16.38 -24.87
N LEU A 493 -7.42 16.76 -25.89
CA LEU A 493 -6.96 16.68 -27.28
C LEU A 493 -5.79 17.67 -27.51
N GLY A 494 -4.74 17.20 -28.15
CA GLY A 494 -3.52 17.95 -28.42
C GLY A 494 -2.41 17.76 -27.39
N ASP A 495 -2.71 17.19 -26.24
CA ASP A 495 -1.71 16.89 -25.21
C ASP A 495 -0.97 15.57 -25.51
N THR A 496 0.23 15.45 -24.96
CA THR A 496 1.04 14.24 -25.04
C THR A 496 0.98 13.50 -23.71
N TYR A 497 0.72 12.20 -23.81
CA TYR A 497 0.62 11.30 -22.68
C TYR A 497 1.72 10.24 -22.75
N GLU A 498 2.44 10.03 -21.66
CA GLU A 498 3.25 8.84 -21.45
C GLU A 498 2.35 7.73 -20.94
N ILE A 499 2.42 6.56 -21.56
CA ILE A 499 1.66 5.37 -21.18
C ILE A 499 2.66 4.26 -20.93
N TRP A 500 2.49 3.52 -19.84
CA TRP A 500 3.35 2.36 -19.56
C TRP A 500 2.57 1.23 -18.92
N MET A 501 3.12 0.05 -19.02
CA MET A 501 2.69 -1.15 -18.34
C MET A 501 3.90 -1.87 -17.76
N ILE A 502 3.66 -2.73 -16.79
CA ILE A 502 4.67 -3.59 -16.19
C ILE A 502 4.31 -5.03 -16.57
N TYR A 503 5.23 -5.72 -17.22
CA TYR A 503 5.08 -7.10 -17.59
C TYR A 503 6.36 -7.85 -17.24
N ASP A 504 6.26 -8.98 -16.52
CA ASP A 504 7.38 -9.76 -15.99
C ASP A 504 8.46 -8.92 -15.26
N GLY A 505 8.01 -7.91 -14.51
CA GLY A 505 8.87 -7.00 -13.77
C GLY A 505 9.57 -5.93 -14.62
N GLU A 506 9.39 -5.95 -15.95
CA GLU A 506 9.95 -4.96 -16.88
C GLU A 506 8.91 -3.89 -17.22
N GLU A 507 9.37 -2.65 -17.39
CA GLU A 507 8.52 -1.52 -17.76
C GLU A 507 8.55 -1.30 -19.27
N TYR A 508 7.39 -1.31 -19.90
CA TYR A 508 7.18 -0.99 -21.31
C TYR A 508 6.50 0.37 -21.42
N THR A 509 7.17 1.32 -22.02
CA THR A 509 6.72 2.73 -22.09
C THR A 509 6.54 3.18 -23.53
N THR A 510 5.49 3.97 -23.78
CA THR A 510 5.27 4.67 -25.06
C THR A 510 4.70 6.06 -24.82
N GLU A 511 4.85 6.95 -25.79
CA GLU A 511 4.25 8.29 -25.77
C GLU A 511 3.22 8.42 -26.89
N ILE A 512 2.08 9.00 -26.59
CA ILE A 512 0.99 9.27 -27.53
C ILE A 512 0.63 10.76 -27.49
N ASN A 513 0.71 11.43 -28.64
CA ASN A 513 0.06 12.72 -28.80
C ASN A 513 -1.39 12.48 -29.19
N VAL A 514 -2.33 12.86 -28.33
CA VAL A 514 -3.75 12.54 -28.50
C VAL A 514 -4.40 13.53 -29.46
N THR A 515 -4.56 13.13 -30.71
CA THR A 515 -5.17 13.95 -31.78
C THR A 515 -6.58 13.51 -32.13
N GLN A 516 -7.03 12.38 -31.61
CA GLN A 516 -8.35 11.79 -31.82
C GLN A 516 -8.80 11.03 -30.56
N ASN A 517 -10.05 10.67 -30.49
CA ASN A 517 -10.62 9.99 -29.33
C ASN A 517 -10.71 8.46 -29.46
N GLU A 518 -10.25 7.91 -30.56
CA GLU A 518 -10.19 6.47 -30.80
C GLU A 518 -8.84 6.07 -31.39
N TYR A 519 -8.21 5.06 -30.81
CA TYR A 519 -6.99 4.44 -31.32
C TYR A 519 -7.19 2.94 -31.39
N SER A 520 -6.83 2.35 -32.52
CA SER A 520 -6.92 0.91 -32.74
C SER A 520 -5.55 0.38 -33.12
N TYR A 521 -5.01 -0.49 -32.29
CA TYR A 521 -3.78 -1.23 -32.50
C TYR A 521 -4.15 -2.69 -32.77
N MET A 522 -4.76 -2.91 -33.94
CA MET A 522 -5.05 -4.25 -34.43
C MET A 522 -3.77 -4.78 -35.09
N ASP A 523 -3.53 -6.07 -34.95
CA ASP A 523 -2.38 -6.74 -35.56
C ASP A 523 -1.01 -6.41 -34.90
N VAL A 524 -0.98 -6.33 -33.56
CA VAL A 524 0.28 -6.27 -32.82
C VAL A 524 0.87 -7.68 -32.72
N GLU A 525 2.06 -7.85 -33.31
CA GLU A 525 2.76 -9.14 -33.32
C GLU A 525 3.37 -9.45 -31.93
N ILE A 526 3.11 -10.64 -31.42
CA ILE A 526 3.75 -11.15 -30.21
C ILE A 526 5.10 -11.78 -30.60
N PRO A 527 6.18 -11.59 -29.81
CA PRO A 527 7.43 -12.30 -30.05
C PRO A 527 7.24 -13.81 -30.15
N ALA A 528 7.89 -14.46 -31.12
CA ALA A 528 7.69 -15.89 -31.39
C ALA A 528 8.00 -16.79 -30.20
N ASP A 529 9.01 -16.45 -29.40
CA ASP A 529 9.36 -17.17 -28.17
C ASP A 529 8.24 -17.15 -27.11
N VAL A 530 7.52 -16.02 -26.99
CA VAL A 530 6.35 -15.90 -26.10
C VAL A 530 5.18 -16.72 -26.65
N CYS A 531 4.97 -16.71 -27.96
CA CYS A 531 3.96 -17.54 -28.60
C CYS A 531 4.22 -19.04 -28.41
N ASP A 532 5.46 -19.47 -28.54
CA ASP A 532 5.88 -20.85 -28.32
C ASP A 532 5.66 -21.30 -26.87
N GLU A 533 5.95 -20.42 -25.91
CA GLU A 533 5.72 -20.70 -24.49
C GLU A 533 4.25 -20.80 -24.12
N VAL A 534 3.40 -19.95 -24.68
CA VAL A 534 1.98 -19.86 -24.35
C VAL A 534 1.15 -20.87 -25.15
N PHE A 535 1.49 -21.13 -26.43
CA PHE A 535 0.70 -21.95 -27.35
C PHE A 535 1.42 -23.19 -27.88
N GLY A 536 2.76 -23.24 -27.77
CA GLY A 536 3.62 -24.29 -28.29
C GLY A 536 3.67 -25.56 -27.43
N GLY A 537 2.81 -25.72 -26.45
CA GLY A 537 2.73 -26.90 -25.60
C GLY A 537 2.24 -28.13 -26.35
N ASN A 538 3.13 -28.83 -27.06
CA ASN A 538 3.01 -30.24 -27.47
C ASN A 538 4.10 -31.07 -26.83
#